data_e2ce746b1c3596fec6ceca141259657a
#
_entry.id   e2ce746b1c3596fec6ceca141259657a
#
_cell.length_a   1.000
_cell.length_b   1.000
_cell.length_c   1.000
_cell.angle_alpha   90.00
_cell.angle_beta   90.00
_cell.angle_gamma   90.00
#
_symmetry.space_group_name_H-M   'P 1'
#
loop_
_entity.id
_entity.type
_entity.pdbx_description
1 polymer ?
#
loop_
_entity_poly.entity_id
_entity_poly.type
_entity_poly.pdbx_seq_one_letter_code
_entity_poly.pdbx_strand_id
1 'polypeptide(L)'
;YSMNQNSMRLMAVKIRNIPEIQDTELIIKMRSALIVRKHDSINNSDKYYTCKDLEFGEMVKENLRIFLEKLNLEMDISDFSITPLKGKKVVTRTWGRLVDGSIGIYKITGNLELLNFLRAAGLGTRRSIGKGMWEVIY
;
A
#
# COMPACT_ATOMS: atom_id res chain seq x y z
N TYR A 1 -30.98 -0.17 -16.11
CA TYR A 1 -30.02 -0.62 -16.80
C TYR A 1 -29.36 -1.86 -16.25
N SER A 2 -29.94 -2.95 -16.68
CA SER A 2 -29.75 -4.22 -16.00
C SER A 2 -28.34 -4.80 -16.11
N MET A 3 -27.60 -4.53 -17.18
CA MET A 3 -26.26 -5.07 -17.36
C MET A 3 -25.26 -4.53 -16.34
N ASN A 4 -25.33 -3.22 -16.07
CA ASN A 4 -24.46 -2.61 -15.07
C ASN A 4 -24.78 -3.10 -13.66
N GLN A 5 -26.06 -3.28 -13.36
CA GLN A 5 -26.48 -3.81 -12.07
C GLN A 5 -25.99 -5.23 -11.85
N ASN A 6 -26.04 -6.07 -12.86
CA ASN A 6 -25.55 -7.44 -12.77
C ASN A 6 -24.05 -7.49 -12.57
N SER A 7 -23.28 -6.66 -13.26
CA SER A 7 -21.84 -6.56 -13.06
C SER A 7 -21.48 -6.11 -11.64
N MET A 8 -22.19 -5.13 -11.12
CA MET A 8 -22.00 -4.64 -9.76
C MET A 8 -22.31 -5.72 -8.72
N ARG A 9 -23.35 -6.51 -8.93
CA ARG A 9 -23.69 -7.63 -8.03
C ARG A 9 -22.60 -8.68 -8.00
N LEU A 10 -22.04 -9.02 -9.16
CA LEU A 10 -20.95 -10.00 -9.24
C LEU A 10 -19.70 -9.50 -8.51
N MET A 11 -19.37 -8.24 -8.65
CA MET A 11 -18.25 -7.64 -7.93
C MET A 11 -18.49 -7.64 -6.42
N ALA A 12 -19.69 -7.29 -5.98
CA ALA A 12 -20.05 -7.30 -4.57
C ALA A 12 -19.93 -8.71 -3.96
N VAL A 13 -20.36 -9.74 -4.69
CA VAL A 13 -20.23 -11.13 -4.24
C VAL A 13 -18.77 -11.54 -4.11
N LYS A 14 -17.93 -11.17 -5.07
CA LYS A 14 -16.49 -11.45 -5.00
C LYS A 14 -15.85 -10.76 -3.80
N ILE A 15 -16.20 -9.52 -3.52
CA ILE A 15 -15.67 -8.79 -2.36
C ILE A 15 -16.10 -9.47 -1.06
N ARG A 16 -17.35 -9.92 -0.97
CA ARG A 16 -17.87 -10.61 0.21
C ARG A 16 -17.16 -11.95 0.47
N ASN A 17 -16.63 -12.58 -0.56
CA ASN A 17 -15.92 -13.84 -0.44
C ASN A 17 -14.46 -13.69 -0.01
N ILE A 18 -13.96 -12.46 0.07
CA ILE A 18 -12.61 -12.21 0.59
C ILE A 18 -12.70 -12.13 2.11
N PRO A 19 -12.03 -13.03 2.83
CA PRO A 19 -12.07 -13.02 4.30
C PRO A 19 -11.47 -11.75 4.87
N GLU A 20 -12.07 -11.23 5.94
CA GLU A 20 -11.46 -10.15 6.70
C GLU A 20 -10.13 -10.61 7.31
N ILE A 21 -9.20 -9.66 7.41
CA ILE A 21 -7.95 -9.88 8.13
C ILE A 21 -8.28 -9.96 9.61
N GLN A 22 -7.80 -11.01 10.27
CA GLN A 22 -8.02 -11.25 11.68
C GLN A 22 -6.74 -11.32 12.50
N ASP A 23 -5.59 -11.20 11.84
CA ASP A 23 -4.29 -11.20 12.50
C ASP A 23 -3.64 -9.82 12.41
N THR A 24 -3.00 -9.42 13.49
CA THR A 24 -2.28 -8.15 13.57
C THR A 24 -0.88 -8.20 12.96
N GLU A 25 -0.45 -9.38 12.55
CA GLU A 25 0.83 -9.60 11.87
C GLU A 25 0.59 -10.48 10.66
N LEU A 26 1.04 -10.01 9.50
CA LEU A 26 0.81 -10.69 8.22
C LEU A 26 2.09 -10.78 7.41
N ILE A 27 2.21 -11.85 6.65
CA ILE A 27 3.18 -11.93 5.56
C ILE A 27 2.42 -11.65 4.26
N ILE A 28 2.88 -10.65 3.53
CA ILE A 28 2.21 -10.17 2.33
C ILE A 28 3.15 -10.22 1.13
N LYS A 29 2.55 -10.30 -0.05
CA LYS A 29 3.25 -10.20 -1.32
C LYS A 29 2.71 -9.00 -2.08
N MET A 30 3.60 -8.17 -2.60
CA MET A 30 3.19 -7.04 -3.44
C MET A 30 2.72 -7.55 -4.79
N ARG A 31 1.51 -7.15 -5.20
CA ARG A 31 0.94 -7.45 -6.51
C ARG A 31 1.28 -6.38 -7.53
N SER A 32 1.57 -5.19 -7.07
CA SER A 32 2.06 -4.09 -7.88
C SER A 32 3.14 -3.36 -7.10
N ALA A 33 3.94 -2.55 -7.79
CA ALA A 33 5.08 -1.89 -7.16
C ALA A 33 4.63 -0.98 -6.02
N LEU A 34 5.31 -1.09 -4.89
CA LEU A 34 5.13 -0.19 -3.75
C LEU A 34 6.01 1.04 -3.98
N ILE A 35 5.38 2.18 -4.15
CA ILE A 35 6.05 3.46 -4.37
C ILE A 35 6.02 4.25 -3.07
N VAL A 36 7.19 4.57 -2.55
CA VAL A 36 7.34 5.31 -1.29
C VAL A 36 8.07 6.61 -1.58
N ARG A 37 7.42 7.72 -1.31
CA ARG A 37 7.91 9.05 -1.70
C ARG A 37 7.99 9.99 -0.51
N LYS A 38 9.05 10.78 -0.49
CA LYS A 38 9.17 11.96 0.38
C LYS A 38 9.35 13.19 -0.49
N HIS A 39 8.45 14.15 -0.36
CA HIS A 39 8.55 15.42 -1.07
C HIS A 39 9.36 16.43 -0.26
N ASP A 40 10.34 17.05 -0.90
CA ASP A 40 11.09 18.16 -0.33
C ASP A 40 10.54 19.48 -0.91
N SER A 41 9.78 20.20 -0.10
CA SER A 41 9.16 21.45 -0.52
C SER A 41 10.17 22.59 -0.73
N ILE A 42 11.32 22.53 -0.07
CA ILE A 42 12.36 23.56 -0.20
C ILE A 42 13.03 23.51 -1.56
N ASN A 43 13.41 22.30 -1.99
CA ASN A 43 14.07 22.07 -3.27
C ASN A 43 13.09 21.67 -4.39
N ASN A 44 11.81 21.57 -4.07
CA ASN A 44 10.76 21.10 -4.98
C ASN A 44 11.15 19.82 -5.71
N SER A 45 11.64 18.84 -4.96
CA SER A 45 12.09 17.56 -5.47
C SER A 45 11.48 16.42 -4.68
N ASP A 46 11.43 15.24 -5.29
CA ASP A 46 10.94 14.03 -4.67
C ASP A 46 12.07 13.04 -4.50
N LYS A 47 12.11 12.38 -3.35
CA LYS A 47 12.97 11.23 -3.13
C LYS A 47 12.11 9.99 -3.01
N TYR A 48 12.51 8.92 -3.71
CA TYR A 48 11.83 7.64 -3.68
C TYR A 48 12.68 6.65 -2.88
N TYR A 49 12.01 5.94 -1.97
CA TYR A 49 12.64 4.95 -1.11
C TYR A 49 12.26 3.55 -1.58
N THR A 50 13.18 2.62 -1.47
CA THR A 50 12.93 1.22 -1.82
C THR A 50 13.24 0.32 -0.63
N CYS A 51 12.90 -0.96 -0.76
CA CYS A 51 13.17 -1.96 0.28
C CYS A 51 14.66 -2.11 0.60
N LYS A 52 15.55 -1.51 -0.19
CA LYS A 52 16.98 -1.49 0.06
C LYS A 52 17.42 -0.35 1.00
N ASP A 53 16.54 0.62 1.22
CA ASP A 53 16.84 1.76 2.08
C ASP A 53 16.52 1.44 3.54
N LEU A 54 17.36 1.92 4.47
CA LEU A 54 17.15 1.70 5.89
C LEU A 54 15.87 2.39 6.40
N GLU A 55 15.52 3.52 5.81
CA GLU A 55 14.36 4.32 6.20
C GLU A 55 13.05 3.83 5.58
N PHE A 56 13.11 2.78 4.80
CA PHE A 56 11.94 2.32 4.03
C PHE A 56 10.68 2.15 4.88
N GLY A 57 10.79 1.39 5.97
CA GLY A 57 9.63 1.13 6.85
C GLY A 57 9.04 2.40 7.44
N GLU A 58 9.88 3.32 7.90
CA GLU A 58 9.45 4.59 8.45
C GLU A 58 8.81 5.48 7.40
N MET A 59 9.34 5.47 6.18
CA MET A 59 8.79 6.27 5.08
C MET A 59 7.45 5.72 4.59
N VAL A 60 7.25 4.40 4.59
CA VAL A 60 5.94 3.81 4.31
C VAL A 60 4.93 4.30 5.35
N LYS A 61 5.31 4.28 6.62
CA LYS A 61 4.45 4.76 7.71
C LYS A 61 4.14 6.25 7.57
N GLU A 62 5.12 7.05 7.18
CA GLU A 62 4.94 8.49 6.96
C GLU A 62 3.99 8.75 5.78
N ASN A 63 4.12 8.00 4.69
CA ASN A 63 3.18 8.11 3.56
C ASN A 63 1.76 7.73 4.00
N LEU A 64 1.62 6.74 4.86
CA LEU A 64 0.33 6.35 5.42
C LEU A 64 -0.26 7.46 6.28
N ARG A 65 0.53 8.07 7.14
CA ARG A 65 0.10 9.19 7.98
C ARG A 65 -0.44 10.33 7.13
N ILE A 66 0.29 10.71 6.09
CA ILE A 66 -0.10 11.80 5.17
C ILE A 66 -1.39 11.44 4.44
N PHE A 67 -1.51 10.19 3.99
CA PHE A 67 -2.70 9.72 3.29
C PHE A 67 -3.95 9.82 4.17
N LEU A 68 -3.86 9.35 5.40
CA LEU A 68 -4.97 9.41 6.36
C LEU A 68 -5.35 10.86 6.68
N GLU A 69 -4.37 11.71 6.83
CA GLU A 69 -4.58 13.14 7.07
C GLU A 69 -5.34 13.79 5.91
N LYS A 70 -4.95 13.49 4.67
CA LYS A 70 -5.64 14.01 3.48
C LYS A 70 -7.08 13.54 3.37
N LEU A 71 -7.38 12.35 3.87
CA LEU A 71 -8.73 11.78 3.85
C LEU A 71 -9.55 12.21 5.08
N ASN A 72 -8.96 12.94 6.02
CA ASN A 72 -9.57 13.26 7.31
C ASN A 72 -10.01 12.01 8.08
N LEU A 73 -9.24 10.93 7.96
CA LEU A 73 -9.49 9.69 8.70
C LEU A 73 -8.58 9.63 9.91
N GLU A 74 -9.19 9.36 11.07
CA GLU A 74 -8.46 9.11 12.30
C GLU A 74 -8.32 7.61 12.50
N MET A 75 -7.12 7.09 12.26
CA MET A 75 -6.79 5.70 12.51
C MET A 75 -5.49 5.64 13.28
N ASP A 76 -5.43 4.72 14.24
CA ASP A 76 -4.21 4.49 15.00
C ASP A 76 -3.21 3.72 14.15
N ILE A 77 -2.06 4.34 13.90
CA ILE A 77 -0.97 3.73 13.14
C ILE A 77 0.25 3.46 14.01
N SER A 78 0.14 3.62 15.33
CA SER A 78 1.28 3.45 16.24
C SER A 78 1.88 2.05 16.17
N ASP A 79 1.06 1.04 15.94
CA ASP A 79 1.50 -0.36 15.84
C ASP A 79 1.88 -0.77 14.42
N PHE A 80 1.74 0.13 13.46
CA PHE A 80 2.07 -0.20 12.07
C PHE A 80 3.56 -0.33 11.88
N SER A 81 3.96 -1.41 11.23
CA SER A 81 5.34 -1.57 10.74
C SER A 81 5.35 -2.41 9.47
N ILE A 82 6.38 -2.23 8.67
CA ILE A 82 6.62 -3.05 7.49
C ILE A 82 8.11 -3.37 7.41
N THR A 83 8.40 -4.64 7.20
CA THR A 83 9.77 -5.15 7.15
C THR A 83 9.96 -6.01 5.91
N PRO A 84 10.95 -5.72 5.06
CA PRO A 84 11.21 -6.57 3.91
C PRO A 84 11.71 -7.95 4.35
N LEU A 85 11.11 -9.01 3.80
CA LEU A 85 11.59 -10.38 3.97
C LEU A 85 12.31 -10.84 2.70
N LYS A 86 11.70 -10.58 1.55
CA LYS A 86 12.26 -10.87 0.23
C LYS A 86 11.93 -9.72 -0.69
N GLY A 87 12.48 -8.54 -0.38
CA GLY A 87 12.22 -7.33 -1.16
C GLY A 87 13.09 -7.25 -2.40
N LYS A 88 12.54 -6.67 -3.45
CA LYS A 88 13.26 -6.43 -4.70
C LYS A 88 12.95 -5.01 -5.18
N LYS A 89 14.01 -4.25 -5.47
CA LYS A 89 13.89 -2.94 -6.10
C LYS A 89 13.53 -3.12 -7.56
N VAL A 90 12.58 -2.34 -8.04
CA VAL A 90 12.20 -2.29 -9.46
C VAL A 90 12.12 -0.84 -9.90
N VAL A 91 12.22 -0.64 -11.22
CA VAL A 91 11.97 0.68 -11.82
C VAL A 91 10.66 0.56 -12.56
N THR A 92 9.72 1.44 -12.25
CA THR A 92 8.41 1.43 -12.88
C THR A 92 8.15 2.77 -13.57
N ARG A 93 7.28 2.76 -14.57
CA ARG A 93 6.91 3.98 -15.29
C ARG A 93 5.61 4.53 -14.72
N THR A 94 5.64 5.81 -14.37
CA THR A 94 4.48 6.53 -13.84
C THR A 94 4.36 7.84 -14.60
N TRP A 95 3.31 7.98 -15.42
CA TRP A 95 3.06 9.16 -16.26
C TRP A 95 4.28 9.61 -17.05
N GLY A 96 4.95 8.63 -17.72
CA GLY A 96 6.11 8.90 -18.54
C GLY A 96 7.42 9.08 -17.80
N ARG A 97 7.42 9.03 -16.47
CA ARG A 97 8.63 9.13 -15.65
C ARG A 97 9.00 7.77 -15.08
N LEU A 98 10.29 7.53 -14.97
CA LEU A 98 10.79 6.32 -14.31
C LEU A 98 10.89 6.60 -12.82
N VAL A 99 10.32 5.70 -12.03
CA VAL A 99 10.23 5.84 -10.57
C VAL A 99 10.67 4.53 -9.92
N ASP A 100 11.50 4.63 -8.91
CA ASP A 100 11.91 3.46 -8.13
C ASP A 100 10.76 2.97 -7.27
N GLY A 101 10.58 1.67 -7.25
CA GLY A 101 9.58 1.01 -6.43
C GLY A 101 10.11 -0.30 -5.86
N SER A 102 9.24 -1.02 -5.17
CA SER A 102 9.60 -2.28 -4.52
C SER A 102 8.51 -3.32 -4.75
N ILE A 103 8.94 -4.53 -5.02
CA ILE A 103 8.08 -5.72 -5.07
C ILE A 103 8.61 -6.76 -4.08
N GLY A 104 7.96 -7.90 -4.00
CA GLY A 104 8.42 -9.00 -3.17
C GLY A 104 7.54 -9.24 -1.97
N ILE A 105 8.14 -9.81 -0.92
CA ILE A 105 7.46 -10.31 0.26
C ILE A 105 7.88 -9.47 1.48
N TYR A 106 6.89 -9.10 2.28
CA TYR A 106 7.07 -8.23 3.43
C TYR A 106 6.26 -8.75 4.60
N LYS A 107 6.74 -8.43 5.81
CA LYS A 107 5.98 -8.63 7.03
C LYS A 107 5.37 -7.28 7.42
N ILE A 108 4.06 -7.24 7.62
CA ILE A 108 3.40 -6.04 8.12
C ILE A 108 2.71 -6.32 9.43
N THR A 109 2.68 -5.30 10.29
CA THR A 109 1.94 -5.34 11.56
C THR A 109 1.05 -4.10 11.64
N GLY A 110 -0.02 -4.21 12.41
CA GLY A 110 -0.94 -3.10 12.64
C GLY A 110 -2.22 -3.61 13.28
N ASN A 111 -3.09 -2.68 13.67
CA ASN A 111 -4.39 -3.10 14.18
C ASN A 111 -5.28 -3.60 13.04
N LEU A 112 -6.31 -4.36 13.37
CA LEU A 112 -7.16 -5.02 12.38
C LEU A 112 -7.88 -4.04 11.47
N GLU A 113 -8.38 -2.94 12.02
CA GLU A 113 -9.06 -1.90 11.24
C GLU A 113 -8.14 -1.33 10.18
N LEU A 114 -6.90 -1.00 10.59
CA LEU A 114 -5.90 -0.44 9.69
C LEU A 114 -5.52 -1.43 8.58
N LEU A 115 -5.25 -2.69 8.93
CA LEU A 115 -4.84 -3.69 7.94
C LEU A 115 -5.94 -3.99 6.93
N ASN A 116 -7.19 -4.06 7.36
CA ASN A 116 -8.32 -4.23 6.45
C ASN A 116 -8.50 -3.02 5.54
N PHE A 117 -8.32 -1.81 6.09
CA PHE A 117 -8.33 -0.59 5.29
C PHE A 117 -7.23 -0.59 4.24
N LEU A 118 -6.01 -0.93 4.62
CA LEU A 118 -4.86 -0.94 3.71
C LEU A 118 -4.97 -2.01 2.62
N ARG A 119 -5.63 -3.13 2.90
CA ARG A 119 -5.86 -4.15 1.87
C ARG A 119 -6.71 -3.58 0.73
N ALA A 120 -7.68 -2.76 1.04
CA ALA A 120 -8.52 -2.10 0.05
C ALA A 120 -7.82 -0.90 -0.61
N ALA A 121 -7.09 -0.10 0.18
CA ALA A 121 -6.51 1.17 -0.27
C ALA A 121 -5.14 1.03 -0.92
N GLY A 122 -4.39 -0.02 -0.58
CA GLY A 122 -3.00 -0.17 -1.01
C GLY A 122 -2.01 0.54 -0.09
N LEU A 123 -0.73 0.39 -0.38
CA LEU A 123 0.38 0.96 0.39
C LEU A 123 1.16 1.98 -0.44
N GLY A 124 1.85 2.90 0.24
CA GLY A 124 2.71 3.88 -0.40
C GLY A 124 1.92 5.01 -1.07
N THR A 125 2.45 5.49 -2.17
CA THR A 125 1.82 6.53 -2.99
C THR A 125 1.38 5.96 -4.34
N ARG A 126 0.73 6.77 -5.20
CA ARG A 126 0.29 6.37 -6.54
C ARG A 126 -0.77 5.27 -6.53
N ARG A 127 -1.55 5.16 -5.45
CA ARG A 127 -2.60 4.15 -5.32
C ARG A 127 -3.68 4.26 -6.40
N SER A 128 -3.99 5.49 -6.80
CA SER A 128 -5.03 5.75 -7.81
C SER A 128 -4.70 5.16 -9.18
N ILE A 129 -3.44 4.87 -9.46
CA ILE A 129 -3.02 4.24 -10.71
C ILE A 129 -2.62 2.77 -10.50
N GLY A 130 -3.08 2.16 -9.42
CA GLY A 130 -2.92 0.74 -9.16
C GLY A 130 -1.61 0.33 -8.50
N LYS A 131 -0.80 1.28 -8.02
CA LYS A 131 0.44 0.96 -7.31
C LYS A 131 0.16 0.59 -5.86
N GLY A 132 1.03 -0.20 -5.25
CA GLY A 132 0.95 -0.54 -3.84
C GLY A 132 -0.08 -1.60 -3.47
N MET A 133 -0.62 -2.32 -4.43
CA MET A 133 -1.58 -3.41 -4.16
C MET A 133 -0.84 -4.65 -3.65
N TRP A 134 -1.47 -5.36 -2.72
CA TRP A 134 -0.84 -6.50 -2.05
C TRP A 134 -1.86 -7.58 -1.71
N GLU A 135 -1.36 -8.77 -1.42
CA GLU A 135 -2.17 -9.90 -0.97
C GLU A 135 -1.51 -10.58 0.22
N VAL A 136 -2.34 -11.19 1.07
CA VAL A 136 -1.87 -11.97 2.22
C VAL A 136 -1.45 -13.34 1.74
N ILE A 137 -0.26 -13.80 2.16
CA ILE A 137 0.20 -15.16 1.92
C ILE A 137 0.33 -15.95 3.21
N TYR A 138 0.37 -15.27 4.35
CA TYR A 138 0.30 -15.89 5.69
C TYR A 138 -0.40 -14.96 6.66
#